data_c08e7f4729df100e29ef8ca38102a823
#
_entry.id   c08e7f4729df100e29ef8ca38102a823
#
_cell.length_a   1.000
_cell.length_b   1.000
_cell.length_c   1.000
_cell.angle_alpha   90.00
_cell.angle_beta   90.00
_cell.angle_gamma   90.00
#
_symmetry.space_group_name_H-M   'P 1'
#
loop_
_entity.id
_entity.type
_entity.pdbx_description
1 polymer ?
#
loop_
_entity_poly.entity_id
_entity_poly.type
_entity_poly.pdbx_seq_one_letter_code
_entity_poly.pdbx_strand_id
1 'polypeptide(L)'
;DVYKRQQERNNYMNERFQKLCRDYKIQTAIDPRLYDKYNVKRGLRNNDGSGVVVGLTNICCVHGYVIDEGEKRPAPGQLIYRGYDICDLINGVEKDGRYGFEETAYLLLFGNLPDKEHLEDFKKIVTHYRTLPPYFAEDVLMRCPSSNIMNKMAQSVLALYTYDKEPENKSMESEMLKAISVIARLPAIMVGAYQVCLLYTSPSPRDRTRSR
;
A
#
# COMPACT_ATOMS: atom_id res chain seq x y z
N ASP A 1 36.17 -23.91 18.00
CA ASP A 1 35.60 -23.99 19.36
C ASP A 1 34.67 -22.82 19.72
N VAL A 2 35.00 -21.61 19.31
CA VAL A 2 34.16 -20.40 19.54
C VAL A 2 32.84 -20.47 18.76
N TYR A 3 32.85 -20.89 17.52
CA TYR A 3 31.64 -21.05 16.70
C TYR A 3 30.68 -22.10 17.27
N LYS A 4 31.19 -23.21 17.78
CA LYS A 4 30.39 -24.26 18.39
C LYS A 4 29.68 -23.79 19.66
N ARG A 5 30.37 -23.07 20.53
CA ARG A 5 29.79 -22.45 21.74
C ARG A 5 28.74 -21.38 21.41
N GLN A 6 28.94 -20.60 20.35
CA GLN A 6 27.97 -19.59 19.92
C GLN A 6 26.72 -20.23 19.36
N GLN A 7 26.85 -21.33 18.64
CA GLN A 7 25.74 -22.09 18.11
C GLN A 7 24.92 -22.79 19.19
N GLU A 8 25.59 -23.38 20.19
CA GLU A 8 24.95 -23.96 21.37
C GLU A 8 24.20 -22.91 22.19
N ARG A 9 24.79 -21.73 22.39
CA ARG A 9 24.15 -20.60 23.07
C ARG A 9 22.91 -20.09 22.31
N ASN A 10 22.98 -19.98 20.99
CA ASN A 10 21.85 -19.57 20.15
C ASN A 10 20.71 -20.60 20.18
N ASN A 11 21.03 -21.91 20.16
CA ASN A 11 20.04 -22.97 20.24
C ASN A 11 19.34 -22.96 21.63
N TYR A 12 20.11 -22.81 22.70
CA TYR A 12 19.57 -22.73 24.06
C TYR A 12 18.62 -21.51 24.22
N MET A 13 18.99 -20.35 23.69
CA MET A 13 18.14 -19.16 23.74
C MET A 13 16.87 -19.34 22.90
N ASN A 14 17.00 -20.01 21.74
CA ASN A 14 15.86 -20.31 20.88
C ASN A 14 14.85 -21.27 21.56
N GLU A 15 15.31 -22.31 22.20
CA GLU A 15 14.46 -23.26 22.96
C GLU A 15 13.69 -22.55 24.10
N ARG A 16 14.38 -21.69 24.87
CA ARG A 16 13.73 -20.87 25.87
C ARG A 16 12.67 -19.94 25.32
N PHE A 17 12.99 -19.28 24.24
CA PHE A 17 12.03 -18.40 23.54
C PHE A 17 10.82 -19.17 23.05
N GLN A 18 11.03 -20.34 22.44
CA GLN A 18 9.95 -21.22 22.00
C GLN A 18 9.04 -21.67 23.13
N LYS A 19 9.62 -21.95 24.34
CA LYS A 19 8.84 -22.25 25.53
C LYS A 19 7.96 -21.05 25.92
N LEU A 20 8.53 -19.86 26.03
CA LEU A 20 7.78 -18.64 26.34
C LEU A 20 6.65 -18.37 25.32
N CYS A 21 6.90 -18.63 24.04
CA CYS A 21 5.86 -18.50 23.01
C CYS A 21 4.69 -19.49 23.20
N ARG A 22 4.99 -20.73 23.63
CA ARG A 22 3.95 -21.73 23.96
C ARG A 22 3.14 -21.30 25.17
N ASP A 23 3.82 -20.90 26.23
CA ASP A 23 3.17 -20.43 27.47
C ASP A 23 2.29 -19.19 27.18
N TYR A 24 2.81 -18.25 26.41
CA TYR A 24 2.05 -17.08 25.96
C TYR A 24 0.78 -17.46 25.21
N LYS A 25 0.85 -18.38 24.22
CA LYS A 25 -0.31 -18.83 23.46
C LYS A 25 -1.40 -19.45 24.35
N ILE A 26 -0.99 -20.22 25.36
CA ILE A 26 -1.92 -20.89 26.29
C ILE A 26 -2.58 -19.85 27.21
N GLN A 27 -1.77 -18.97 27.78
CA GLN A 27 -2.23 -18.01 28.81
C GLN A 27 -3.05 -16.85 28.19
N THR A 28 -2.80 -16.50 26.92
CA THR A 28 -3.48 -15.40 26.26
C THR A 28 -4.60 -15.84 25.31
N ALA A 29 -4.86 -17.15 25.22
CA ALA A 29 -5.94 -17.65 24.37
C ALA A 29 -7.31 -17.19 24.90
N ILE A 30 -8.06 -16.54 24.03
CA ILE A 30 -9.46 -16.16 24.31
C ILE A 30 -10.35 -17.24 23.75
N ASP A 31 -11.29 -17.74 24.58
CA ASP A 31 -12.28 -18.72 24.12
C ASP A 31 -13.11 -18.14 22.97
N PRO A 32 -13.08 -18.76 21.79
CA PRO A 32 -13.83 -18.26 20.61
C PRO A 32 -15.32 -18.05 20.88
N ARG A 33 -15.93 -18.82 21.79
CA ARG A 33 -17.35 -18.68 22.16
C ARG A 33 -17.69 -17.34 22.82
N LEU A 34 -16.69 -16.66 23.38
CA LEU A 34 -16.89 -15.32 23.96
C LEU A 34 -17.20 -14.27 22.90
N TYR A 35 -16.69 -14.43 21.67
CA TYR A 35 -17.00 -13.51 20.57
C TYR A 35 -18.50 -13.55 20.22
N ASP A 36 -19.11 -14.74 20.22
CA ASP A 36 -20.54 -14.89 19.96
C ASP A 36 -21.37 -14.42 21.16
N LYS A 37 -20.95 -14.80 22.38
CA LYS A 37 -21.61 -14.42 23.63
C LYS A 37 -21.73 -12.89 23.79
N TYR A 38 -20.67 -12.16 23.46
CA TYR A 38 -20.60 -10.68 23.58
C TYR A 38 -20.86 -9.95 22.27
N ASN A 39 -21.26 -10.65 21.20
CA ASN A 39 -21.46 -10.09 19.87
C ASN A 39 -20.28 -9.24 19.38
N VAL A 40 -19.07 -9.72 19.63
CA VAL A 40 -17.84 -9.02 19.26
C VAL A 40 -17.52 -9.25 17.79
N LYS A 41 -17.37 -8.18 17.03
CA LYS A 41 -17.02 -8.24 15.61
C LYS A 41 -15.54 -8.58 15.44
N ARG A 42 -15.21 -9.39 14.44
CA ARG A 42 -13.83 -9.74 14.10
C ARG A 42 -13.28 -8.74 13.06
N GLY A 43 -12.77 -7.61 13.53
CA GLY A 43 -12.34 -6.53 12.67
C GLY A 43 -13.53 -5.88 11.94
N LEU A 44 -13.43 -5.73 10.61
CA LEU A 44 -14.48 -5.15 9.76
C LEU A 44 -15.46 -6.22 9.21
N ARG A 45 -15.70 -7.31 10.00
CA ARG A 45 -16.61 -8.39 9.63
C ARG A 45 -17.64 -8.62 10.73
N ASN A 46 -18.86 -8.91 10.30
CA ASN A 46 -19.91 -9.45 11.16
C ASN A 46 -19.65 -10.96 11.43
N ASN A 47 -20.36 -11.55 12.40
CA ASN A 47 -20.19 -12.95 12.76
C ASN A 47 -20.52 -13.91 11.60
N ASP A 48 -21.42 -13.53 10.71
CA ASP A 48 -21.79 -14.26 9.48
C ASP A 48 -20.76 -14.12 8.34
N GLY A 49 -19.66 -13.38 8.58
CA GLY A 49 -18.61 -13.11 7.59
C GLY A 49 -18.91 -11.96 6.62
N SER A 50 -20.08 -11.33 6.71
CA SER A 50 -20.41 -10.14 5.91
C SER A 50 -19.59 -8.93 6.34
N GLY A 51 -19.44 -7.94 5.44
CA GLY A 51 -18.75 -6.69 5.75
C GLY A 51 -19.55 -5.79 6.68
N VAL A 52 -18.85 -5.07 7.56
CA VAL A 52 -19.45 -4.02 8.38
C VAL A 52 -19.57 -2.75 7.55
N VAL A 53 -20.73 -2.08 7.60
CA VAL A 53 -20.91 -0.75 7.00
C VAL A 53 -20.19 0.26 7.88
N VAL A 54 -19.10 0.85 7.37
CA VAL A 54 -18.27 1.81 8.11
C VAL A 54 -18.42 3.24 7.60
N GLY A 55 -19.03 3.44 6.43
CA GLY A 55 -19.24 4.76 5.85
C GLY A 55 -19.85 4.68 4.46
N LEU A 56 -20.06 5.85 3.87
CA LEU A 56 -20.54 6.02 2.51
C LEU A 56 -19.46 6.69 1.66
N THR A 57 -19.36 6.29 0.42
CA THR A 57 -18.48 6.91 -0.57
C THR A 57 -19.19 7.02 -1.92
N ASN A 58 -18.90 8.07 -2.65
CA ASN A 58 -19.30 8.27 -4.05
C ASN A 58 -18.11 8.20 -5.02
N ILE A 59 -16.93 7.77 -4.51
CA ILE A 59 -15.69 7.73 -5.30
C ILE A 59 -15.65 6.49 -6.18
N CYS A 60 -15.94 5.33 -5.58
CA CYS A 60 -15.97 4.09 -6.35
C CYS A 60 -17.02 3.12 -5.85
N CYS A 61 -17.44 2.24 -6.74
CA CYS A 61 -18.33 1.13 -6.43
C CYS A 61 -17.79 -0.15 -7.06
N VAL A 62 -17.77 -1.23 -6.27
CA VAL A 62 -17.34 -2.55 -6.74
C VAL A 62 -18.50 -3.51 -6.58
N HIS A 63 -18.93 -4.13 -7.67
CA HIS A 63 -19.91 -5.19 -7.70
C HIS A 63 -19.23 -6.52 -8.04
N GLY A 64 -19.60 -7.59 -7.38
CA GLY A 64 -19.12 -8.95 -7.65
C GLY A 64 -20.13 -9.99 -7.22
N TYR A 65 -21.26 -9.55 -6.66
CA TYR A 65 -22.37 -10.39 -6.28
C TYR A 65 -23.66 -9.57 -6.12
N VAL A 66 -24.78 -10.26 -6.19
CA VAL A 66 -26.11 -9.72 -5.85
C VAL A 66 -26.69 -10.51 -4.68
N ILE A 67 -27.55 -9.88 -3.89
CA ILE A 67 -28.34 -10.57 -2.87
C ILE A 67 -29.73 -10.77 -3.44
N ASP A 68 -30.13 -12.03 -3.62
CA ASP A 68 -31.40 -12.43 -4.15
C ASP A 68 -32.10 -13.34 -3.13
N GLU A 69 -33.27 -12.94 -2.67
CA GLU A 69 -34.03 -13.63 -1.61
C GLU A 69 -33.23 -13.93 -0.32
N GLY A 70 -32.25 -13.07 0.01
CA GLY A 70 -31.36 -13.25 1.16
C GLY A 70 -30.14 -14.13 0.90
N GLU A 71 -30.05 -14.74 -0.29
CA GLU A 71 -28.87 -15.51 -0.72
C GLU A 71 -27.90 -14.68 -1.55
N LYS A 72 -26.60 -14.90 -1.33
CA LYS A 72 -25.54 -14.25 -2.07
C LYS A 72 -25.23 -15.02 -3.34
N ARG A 73 -25.54 -14.44 -4.50
CA ARG A 73 -25.24 -15.01 -5.82
C ARG A 73 -24.10 -14.26 -6.49
N PRO A 74 -23.13 -14.95 -7.10
CA PRO A 74 -22.06 -14.29 -7.84
C PRO A 74 -22.63 -13.54 -9.05
N ALA A 75 -22.07 -12.35 -9.32
CA ALA A 75 -22.38 -11.56 -10.50
C ALA A 75 -21.05 -11.20 -11.22
N PRO A 76 -21.09 -10.85 -12.51
CA PRO A 76 -19.93 -10.34 -13.20
C PRO A 76 -19.28 -9.18 -12.42
N GLY A 77 -17.95 -9.21 -12.28
CA GLY A 77 -17.21 -8.14 -11.60
C GLY A 77 -17.38 -6.82 -12.34
N GLN A 78 -17.74 -5.78 -11.62
CA GLN A 78 -17.85 -4.42 -12.16
C GLN A 78 -17.17 -3.44 -11.21
N LEU A 79 -16.36 -2.53 -11.76
CA LEU A 79 -15.71 -1.44 -11.05
C LEU A 79 -16.13 -0.11 -11.68
N ILE A 80 -16.70 0.75 -10.86
CA ILE A 80 -17.18 2.07 -11.28
C ILE A 80 -16.40 3.14 -10.51
N TYR A 81 -15.81 4.09 -11.24
CA TYR A 81 -15.13 5.27 -10.69
C TYR A 81 -15.95 6.53 -10.99
N ARG A 82 -16.45 7.20 -9.93
CA ARG A 82 -17.24 8.44 -10.06
C ARG A 82 -18.38 8.35 -11.10
N GLY A 83 -19.00 7.17 -11.22
CA GLY A 83 -20.08 6.90 -12.17
C GLY A 83 -19.66 6.37 -13.53
N TYR A 84 -18.36 6.27 -13.83
CA TYR A 84 -17.83 5.72 -15.07
C TYR A 84 -17.36 4.27 -14.86
N ASP A 85 -17.75 3.37 -15.77
CA ASP A 85 -17.22 2.00 -15.77
C ASP A 85 -15.74 2.02 -16.13
N ILE A 86 -14.93 1.22 -15.42
CA ILE A 86 -13.47 1.17 -15.67
C ILE A 86 -13.15 0.71 -17.09
N CYS A 87 -13.96 -0.17 -17.67
CA CYS A 87 -13.78 -0.63 -19.04
C CYS A 87 -13.95 0.51 -20.05
N ASP A 88 -14.92 1.41 -19.83
CA ASP A 88 -15.13 2.56 -20.70
C ASP A 88 -13.96 3.56 -20.62
N LEU A 89 -13.42 3.76 -19.41
CA LEU A 89 -12.24 4.60 -19.21
C LEU A 89 -11.01 4.02 -19.94
N ILE A 90 -10.78 2.72 -19.83
CA ILE A 90 -9.65 2.04 -20.48
C ILE A 90 -9.83 2.10 -22.02
N ASN A 91 -11.00 1.73 -22.53
CA ASN A 91 -11.28 1.74 -23.96
C ASN A 91 -11.11 3.15 -24.57
N GLY A 92 -11.50 4.19 -23.84
CA GLY A 92 -11.30 5.58 -24.28
C GLY A 92 -9.82 5.94 -24.41
N VAL A 93 -9.02 5.57 -23.42
CA VAL A 93 -7.57 5.83 -23.40
C VAL A 93 -6.85 5.04 -24.51
N GLU A 94 -7.18 3.75 -24.67
CA GLU A 94 -6.59 2.88 -25.70
C GLU A 94 -6.91 3.37 -27.11
N LYS A 95 -8.17 3.76 -27.36
CA LYS A 95 -8.60 4.30 -28.65
C LYS A 95 -7.82 5.55 -29.06
N ASP A 96 -7.47 6.38 -28.09
CA ASP A 96 -6.71 7.60 -28.30
C ASP A 96 -5.19 7.37 -28.32
N GLY A 97 -4.72 6.16 -28.01
CA GLY A 97 -3.29 5.80 -27.93
C GLY A 97 -2.51 6.58 -26.86
N ARG A 98 -3.15 6.92 -25.74
CA ARG A 98 -2.59 7.76 -24.68
C ARG A 98 -2.55 7.03 -23.33
N TYR A 99 -1.83 7.59 -22.38
CA TYR A 99 -1.82 7.11 -20.99
C TYR A 99 -2.96 7.75 -20.20
N GLY A 100 -3.67 6.93 -19.39
CA GLY A 100 -4.86 7.36 -18.64
C GLY A 100 -4.62 7.61 -17.16
N PHE A 101 -3.36 7.53 -16.66
CA PHE A 101 -3.08 7.64 -15.23
C PHE A 101 -3.51 8.99 -14.65
N GLU A 102 -3.06 10.08 -15.25
CA GLU A 102 -3.35 11.42 -14.75
C GLU A 102 -4.84 11.77 -14.88
N GLU A 103 -5.50 11.34 -15.95
CA GLU A 103 -6.93 11.52 -16.14
C GLU A 103 -7.75 10.77 -15.10
N THR A 104 -7.39 9.51 -14.81
CA THR A 104 -8.06 8.71 -13.79
C THR A 104 -7.80 9.27 -12.39
N ALA A 105 -6.57 9.71 -12.10
CA ALA A 105 -6.24 10.37 -10.84
C ALA A 105 -7.05 11.66 -10.65
N TYR A 106 -7.17 12.46 -11.70
CA TYR A 106 -8.00 13.67 -11.70
C TYR A 106 -9.47 13.33 -11.43
N LEU A 107 -10.02 12.35 -12.14
CA LEU A 107 -11.41 11.90 -11.96
C LEU A 107 -11.69 11.50 -10.49
N LEU A 108 -10.81 10.70 -9.90
CA LEU A 108 -10.98 10.24 -8.52
C LEU A 108 -10.89 11.38 -7.50
N LEU A 109 -10.00 12.34 -7.70
CA LEU A 109 -9.81 13.48 -6.82
C LEU A 109 -10.92 14.51 -6.96
N PHE A 110 -11.25 14.91 -8.18
CA PHE A 110 -12.14 16.05 -8.46
C PHE A 110 -13.57 15.66 -8.81
N GLY A 111 -13.83 14.38 -9.12
CA GLY A 111 -15.18 13.84 -9.30
C GLY A 111 -15.73 13.88 -10.72
N ASN A 112 -15.03 14.49 -11.66
CA ASN A 112 -15.39 14.57 -13.09
C ASN A 112 -14.16 14.38 -13.98
N LEU A 113 -14.38 13.98 -15.23
CA LEU A 113 -13.30 13.91 -16.20
C LEU A 113 -12.81 15.33 -16.55
N PRO A 114 -11.48 15.51 -16.67
CA PRO A 114 -10.91 16.81 -17.03
C PRO A 114 -11.15 17.12 -18.51
N ASP A 115 -11.33 18.36 -18.85
CA ASP A 115 -11.11 18.84 -20.22
C ASP A 115 -9.60 18.90 -20.54
N LYS A 116 -9.25 19.28 -21.76
CA LYS A 116 -7.84 19.30 -22.20
C LYS A 116 -6.99 20.29 -21.41
N GLU A 117 -7.52 21.44 -21.07
CA GLU A 117 -6.80 22.49 -20.33
C GLU A 117 -6.53 22.03 -18.89
N HIS A 118 -7.55 21.56 -18.19
CA HIS A 118 -7.43 21.05 -16.83
C HIS A 118 -6.51 19.82 -16.74
N LEU A 119 -6.56 18.92 -17.73
CA LEU A 119 -5.67 17.77 -17.77
C LEU A 119 -4.19 18.18 -17.94
N GLU A 120 -3.90 19.12 -18.83
CA GLU A 120 -2.54 19.61 -19.04
C GLU A 120 -2.01 20.37 -17.82
N ASP A 121 -2.82 21.15 -17.15
CA ASP A 121 -2.42 21.83 -15.92
C ASP A 121 -2.20 20.83 -14.78
N PHE A 122 -3.06 19.82 -14.64
CA PHE A 122 -2.85 18.75 -13.67
C PHE A 122 -1.55 17.98 -13.92
N LYS A 123 -1.24 17.63 -15.17
CA LYS A 123 0.02 17.00 -15.57
C LYS A 123 1.25 17.85 -15.19
N LYS A 124 1.18 19.17 -15.40
CA LYS A 124 2.28 20.09 -14.99
C LYS A 124 2.48 20.05 -13.48
N ILE A 125 1.40 20.08 -12.71
CA ILE A 125 1.44 20.01 -11.24
C ILE A 125 2.05 18.66 -10.79
N VAL A 126 1.56 17.54 -11.29
CA VAL A 126 2.09 16.20 -10.97
C VAL A 126 3.57 16.11 -11.34
N THR A 127 3.97 16.64 -12.50
CA THR A 127 5.36 16.64 -12.94
C THR A 127 6.25 17.47 -12.02
N HIS A 128 5.78 18.61 -11.57
CA HIS A 128 6.50 19.46 -10.61
C HIS A 128 6.79 18.73 -9.29
N TYR A 129 5.80 18.02 -8.75
CA TYR A 129 5.92 17.30 -7.47
C TYR A 129 6.54 15.90 -7.59
N ARG A 130 6.92 15.43 -8.77
CA ARG A 130 7.51 14.09 -8.99
C ARG A 130 8.91 13.95 -8.38
N THR A 131 9.64 15.03 -8.25
CA THR A 131 11.00 15.03 -7.70
C THR A 131 10.96 14.67 -6.22
N LEU A 132 11.80 13.72 -5.82
CA LEU A 132 11.98 13.37 -4.41
C LEU A 132 12.70 14.49 -3.66
N PRO A 133 12.47 14.65 -2.35
CA PRO A 133 13.21 15.59 -1.53
C PRO A 133 14.72 15.31 -1.57
N PRO A 134 15.58 16.33 -1.31
CA PRO A 134 17.02 16.14 -1.24
C PRO A 134 17.39 15.00 -0.27
N TYR A 135 18.35 14.16 -0.66
CA TYR A 135 18.86 13.01 0.10
C TYR A 135 17.83 11.92 0.45
N PHE A 136 16.58 12.04 -0.02
CA PHE A 136 15.55 11.07 0.27
C PHE A 136 15.90 9.65 -0.22
N ALA A 137 16.48 9.54 -1.41
CA ALA A 137 16.88 8.25 -1.96
C ALA A 137 17.97 7.60 -1.11
N GLU A 138 18.98 8.36 -0.69
CA GLU A 138 20.10 7.89 0.12
C GLU A 138 19.65 7.49 1.53
N ASP A 139 18.92 8.37 2.21
CA ASP A 139 18.58 8.21 3.61
C ASP A 139 17.42 7.26 3.85
N VAL A 140 16.43 7.24 2.96
CA VAL A 140 15.23 6.44 3.14
C VAL A 140 15.28 5.14 2.34
N LEU A 141 15.69 5.16 1.07
CA LEU A 141 15.65 3.98 0.22
C LEU A 141 16.91 3.12 0.35
N MET A 142 18.09 3.73 0.25
CA MET A 142 19.37 3.00 0.17
C MET A 142 19.90 2.56 1.52
N ARG A 143 19.74 3.35 2.58
CA ARG A 143 20.29 3.04 3.91
C ARG A 143 19.68 1.79 4.55
N CYS A 144 18.40 1.50 4.29
CA CYS A 144 17.69 0.34 4.81
C CYS A 144 16.94 -0.40 3.70
N PRO A 145 17.65 -1.17 2.84
CA PRO A 145 17.02 -1.93 1.77
C PRO A 145 16.05 -2.98 2.33
N SER A 146 15.00 -3.30 1.59
CA SER A 146 14.02 -4.32 1.97
C SER A 146 13.62 -5.14 0.76
N SER A 147 13.50 -6.45 0.93
CA SER A 147 12.92 -7.34 -0.08
C SER A 147 11.41 -7.17 -0.20
N ASN A 148 10.75 -6.59 0.82
CA ASN A 148 9.33 -6.26 0.78
C ASN A 148 9.14 -4.82 0.29
N ILE A 149 8.91 -4.68 -1.02
CA ILE A 149 8.78 -3.38 -1.68
C ILE A 149 7.55 -2.61 -1.17
N MET A 150 6.42 -3.29 -0.93
CA MET A 150 5.22 -2.63 -0.42
C MET A 150 5.45 -2.04 0.98
N ASN A 151 6.12 -2.77 1.86
CA ASN A 151 6.49 -2.26 3.19
C ASN A 151 7.45 -1.06 3.04
N LYS A 152 8.43 -1.15 2.13
CA LYS A 152 9.36 -0.04 1.87
C LYS A 152 8.65 1.20 1.34
N MET A 153 7.67 1.04 0.46
CA MET A 153 6.83 2.14 -0.01
C MET A 153 6.05 2.78 1.15
N ALA A 154 5.43 1.99 2.02
CA ALA A 154 4.71 2.51 3.18
C ALA A 154 5.62 3.31 4.13
N GLN A 155 6.81 2.79 4.44
CA GLN A 155 7.83 3.51 5.22
C GLN A 155 8.25 4.82 4.55
N SER A 156 8.41 4.80 3.22
CA SER A 156 8.81 5.97 2.45
C SER A 156 7.74 7.05 2.44
N VAL A 157 6.46 6.68 2.34
CA VAL A 157 5.34 7.63 2.45
C VAL A 157 5.32 8.28 3.84
N LEU A 158 5.49 7.49 4.91
CA LEU A 158 5.58 8.03 6.27
C LEU A 158 6.80 8.95 6.44
N ALA A 159 7.94 8.62 5.83
CA ALA A 159 9.13 9.47 5.87
C ALA A 159 8.93 10.83 5.17
N LEU A 160 8.04 10.93 4.16
CA LEU A 160 7.73 12.20 3.52
C LEU A 160 7.16 13.25 4.50
N TYR A 161 6.55 12.82 5.61
CA TYR A 161 6.08 13.71 6.68
C TYR A 161 7.19 14.64 7.19
N THR A 162 8.42 14.14 7.34
CA THR A 162 9.54 14.93 7.86
C THR A 162 10.05 16.00 6.89
N TYR A 163 9.69 15.89 5.61
CA TYR A 163 10.05 16.86 4.57
C TYR A 163 8.94 17.87 4.28
N ASP A 164 7.79 17.71 4.93
CA ASP A 164 6.70 18.68 4.86
C ASP A 164 6.94 19.82 5.87
N LYS A 165 6.80 21.05 5.43
CA LYS A 165 6.99 22.23 6.31
C LYS A 165 5.81 22.46 7.25
N GLU A 166 4.63 22.01 6.83
CA GLU A 166 3.36 22.19 7.56
C GLU A 166 2.56 20.88 7.61
N PRO A 167 3.11 19.80 8.20
CA PRO A 167 2.47 18.48 8.15
C PRO A 167 1.09 18.45 8.82
N GLU A 168 0.90 19.27 9.86
CA GLU A 168 -0.35 19.34 10.63
C GLU A 168 -1.38 20.34 10.07
N ASN A 169 -1.06 21.03 8.96
CA ASN A 169 -2.01 21.91 8.30
C ASN A 169 -3.10 21.08 7.60
N LYS A 170 -4.35 21.23 8.07
CA LYS A 170 -5.55 20.51 7.61
C LYS A 170 -6.45 21.37 6.71
N SER A 171 -5.93 22.47 6.16
CA SER A 171 -6.70 23.21 5.15
C SER A 171 -6.90 22.34 3.91
N MET A 172 -8.01 22.53 3.22
CA MET A 172 -8.34 21.74 2.00
C MET A 172 -7.22 21.84 0.97
N GLU A 173 -6.65 23.02 0.77
CA GLU A 173 -5.56 23.26 -0.17
C GLU A 173 -4.31 22.48 0.24
N SER A 174 -3.96 22.46 1.52
CA SER A 174 -2.80 21.73 2.02
C SER A 174 -2.98 20.22 1.89
N GLU A 175 -4.15 19.69 2.24
CA GLU A 175 -4.45 18.26 2.09
C GLU A 175 -4.44 17.82 0.62
N MET A 176 -5.02 18.62 -0.28
CA MET A 176 -4.99 18.36 -1.72
C MET A 176 -3.57 18.36 -2.26
N LEU A 177 -2.75 19.34 -1.87
CA LEU A 177 -1.36 19.43 -2.27
C LEU A 177 -0.54 18.23 -1.78
N LYS A 178 -0.73 17.81 -0.53
CA LYS A 178 -0.11 16.61 0.04
C LYS A 178 -0.51 15.35 -0.74
N ALA A 179 -1.80 15.20 -1.05
CA ALA A 179 -2.30 14.06 -1.84
C ALA A 179 -1.64 14.00 -3.23
N ILE A 180 -1.64 15.11 -3.96
CA ILE A 180 -1.01 15.19 -5.29
C ILE A 180 0.50 14.93 -5.20
N SER A 181 1.17 15.47 -4.19
CA SER A 181 2.60 15.28 -3.95
C SER A 181 2.96 13.81 -3.70
N VAL A 182 2.15 13.08 -2.92
CA VAL A 182 2.33 11.64 -2.68
C VAL A 182 2.09 10.87 -3.98
N ILE A 183 0.98 11.10 -4.67
CA ILE A 183 0.66 10.44 -5.96
C ILE A 183 1.81 10.62 -6.96
N ALA A 184 2.34 11.83 -7.08
CA ALA A 184 3.43 12.15 -8.01
C ALA A 184 4.75 11.44 -7.68
N ARG A 185 5.08 11.25 -6.39
CA ARG A 185 6.34 10.65 -5.93
C ARG A 185 6.31 9.13 -5.84
N LEU A 186 5.14 8.52 -5.67
CA LEU A 186 5.02 7.06 -5.51
C LEU A 186 5.72 6.25 -6.61
N PRO A 187 5.62 6.57 -7.92
CA PRO A 187 6.35 5.84 -8.95
C PRO A 187 7.87 5.89 -8.79
N ALA A 188 8.43 7.05 -8.45
CA ALA A 188 9.85 7.21 -8.21
C ALA A 188 10.33 6.43 -6.98
N ILE A 189 9.55 6.45 -5.89
CA ILE A 189 9.81 5.68 -4.68
C ILE A 189 9.76 4.18 -4.98
N MET A 190 8.75 3.71 -5.71
CA MET A 190 8.59 2.30 -6.06
C MET A 190 9.77 1.79 -6.88
N VAL A 191 10.12 2.49 -7.95
CA VAL A 191 11.27 2.11 -8.82
C VAL A 191 12.58 2.18 -8.05
N GLY A 192 12.79 3.22 -7.24
CA GLY A 192 13.99 3.36 -6.40
C GLY A 192 14.10 2.22 -5.38
N ALA A 193 13.02 1.90 -4.67
CA ALA A 193 13.00 0.78 -3.72
C ALA A 193 13.28 -0.57 -4.39
N TYR A 194 12.71 -0.80 -5.57
CA TYR A 194 12.94 -2.01 -6.34
C TYR A 194 14.39 -2.13 -6.81
N GLN A 195 14.97 -1.07 -7.37
CA GLN A 195 16.36 -1.04 -7.81
C GLN A 195 17.34 -1.28 -6.66
N VAL A 196 17.11 -0.65 -5.52
CA VAL A 196 17.92 -0.87 -4.31
C VAL A 196 17.81 -2.31 -3.84
N CYS A 197 16.62 -2.90 -3.83
CA CYS A 197 16.41 -4.31 -3.49
C CYS A 197 17.24 -5.23 -4.42
N LEU A 198 17.19 -5.02 -5.73
CA LEU A 198 17.97 -5.82 -6.69
C LEU A 198 19.48 -5.69 -6.49
N LEU A 199 19.98 -4.49 -6.22
CA LEU A 199 21.40 -4.25 -5.99
C LEU A 199 21.91 -4.98 -4.73
N TYR A 200 21.12 -5.02 -3.67
CA TYR A 200 21.51 -5.67 -2.40
C TYR A 200 21.26 -7.18 -2.38
N THR A 201 20.36 -7.70 -3.22
CA THR A 201 20.05 -9.15 -3.28
C THR A 201 20.82 -9.88 -4.38
N SER A 202 21.39 -9.15 -5.36
CA SER A 202 22.24 -9.75 -6.39
C SER A 202 23.63 -10.03 -5.83
N PRO A 203 24.17 -11.26 -5.99
CA PRO A 203 25.54 -11.58 -5.59
C PRO A 203 26.49 -10.64 -6.31
N SER A 204 27.40 -10.01 -5.56
CA SER A 204 28.47 -9.17 -6.12
C SER A 204 29.28 -10.00 -7.14
N PRO A 205 29.74 -9.40 -8.24
CA PRO A 205 30.69 -10.05 -9.16
C PRO A 205 31.91 -10.66 -8.44
N ARG A 206 32.31 -10.10 -7.29
CA ARG A 206 33.39 -10.64 -6.44
C ARG A 206 33.00 -11.91 -5.69
N ASP A 207 31.73 -12.14 -5.39
CA ASP A 207 31.27 -13.34 -4.69
C ASP A 207 31.20 -14.55 -5.64
N ARG A 208 31.01 -14.33 -6.95
CA ARG A 208 31.08 -15.39 -7.98
C ARG A 208 32.48 -15.94 -8.21
N THR A 209 33.54 -15.18 -7.88
CA THR A 209 34.92 -15.62 -8.06
C THR A 209 35.48 -16.38 -6.85
N ARG A 210 34.79 -16.40 -5.69
CA ARG A 210 35.21 -17.15 -4.51
C ARG A 210 34.66 -18.57 -4.43
N SER A 211 33.81 -18.99 -5.32
CA SER A 211 33.22 -20.35 -5.37
C SER A 211 33.81 -21.25 -6.48
N ARG A 212 35.08 -21.03 -6.84
CA ARG A 212 35.87 -21.97 -7.66
C ARG A 212 37.12 -22.41 -6.93
#